data_30bed19df141fcc48b49e38f6ed92843
#
_entry.id   30bed19df141fcc48b49e38f6ed92843
#
_cell.length_a   1.000
_cell.length_b   1.000
_cell.length_c   1.000
_cell.angle_alpha   90.00
_cell.angle_beta   90.00
_cell.angle_gamma   90.00
#
_symmetry.space_group_name_H-M   'P 1'
#
loop_
_entity.id
_entity.type
_entity.pdbx_description
1 polymer ?
#
loop_
_entity_poly.entity_id
_entity_poly.type
_entity_poly.pdbx_seq_one_letter_code
_entity_poly.pdbx_strand_id
1 'polypeptide(L)'
;METSLIRPSVLLNILKINLETSRIVMVRKVTYRPPGTEHNLLNEINLSLREKSFGLIFGRSGSGKTTLLQLLAGLSEPTSGSICIQKYDDSGNPIGLSEMLTSQRVGIVFQFPERYFLADTVLEEVTFGWPRQKADLLFKEQLAKNLQNALNLVGLTTISLDEDPQSLSGGFKRRLALAIQLVQTPDLLLLDEPLAGLDWKARADVVNLLKDLKKHHTILVVSHDLRELYPLVDRSWRMQMGGSLKEESLPV
;
A
#
# COMPACT_ATOMS: atom_id res chain seq x y z
N MET A 1 -16.32 -12.25 -54.51
CA MET A 1 -16.58 -12.48 -53.08
C MET A 1 -15.26 -12.63 -52.39
N GLU A 2 -14.70 -11.53 -51.89
CA GLU A 2 -13.43 -11.55 -51.14
C GLU A 2 -13.72 -11.76 -49.67
N THR A 3 -13.37 -12.94 -49.19
CA THR A 3 -13.33 -13.20 -47.77
C THR A 3 -12.08 -12.58 -47.20
N SER A 4 -12.23 -11.40 -46.55
CA SER A 4 -11.14 -10.75 -45.83
C SER A 4 -10.76 -11.60 -44.62
N LEU A 5 -9.67 -12.32 -44.73
CA LEU A 5 -9.00 -13.01 -43.63
C LEU A 5 -8.49 -11.97 -42.62
N ILE A 6 -9.14 -11.87 -41.49
CA ILE A 6 -8.68 -11.07 -40.34
C ILE A 6 -7.31 -11.60 -39.93
N ARG A 7 -6.30 -10.72 -39.94
CA ARG A 7 -4.93 -11.09 -39.58
C ARG A 7 -4.89 -11.66 -38.15
N PRO A 8 -4.12 -12.73 -37.88
CA PRO A 8 -4.02 -13.35 -36.57
C PRO A 8 -3.65 -12.39 -35.42
N SER A 9 -2.89 -11.32 -35.74
CA SER A 9 -2.54 -10.26 -34.80
C SER A 9 -3.73 -9.41 -34.33
N VAL A 10 -4.80 -9.29 -35.13
CA VAL A 10 -6.03 -8.57 -34.74
C VAL A 10 -6.91 -9.47 -33.90
N LEU A 11 -6.97 -10.78 -34.18
CA LEU A 11 -7.66 -11.74 -33.34
C LEU A 11 -7.01 -11.85 -31.95
N LEU A 12 -5.67 -11.78 -31.84
CA LEU A 12 -4.97 -11.79 -30.54
C LEU A 12 -5.27 -10.54 -29.70
N ASN A 13 -5.55 -9.40 -30.34
CA ASN A 13 -5.94 -8.16 -29.62
C ASN A 13 -7.44 -8.13 -29.24
N ILE A 14 -8.30 -8.83 -29.99
CA ILE A 14 -9.73 -8.96 -29.66
C ILE A 14 -9.93 -10.07 -28.62
N LEU A 15 -9.09 -11.09 -28.59
CA LEU A 15 -9.02 -12.16 -27.58
C LEU A 15 -8.18 -11.81 -26.34
N LYS A 16 -7.87 -10.53 -26.11
CA LYS A 16 -7.64 -10.05 -24.74
C LYS A 16 -8.99 -10.06 -24.01
N ILE A 17 -9.60 -11.24 -23.95
CA ILE A 17 -10.53 -11.63 -22.90
C ILE A 17 -9.84 -11.15 -21.61
N ASN A 18 -10.53 -10.35 -20.83
CA ASN A 18 -10.17 -10.04 -19.45
C ASN A 18 -10.09 -11.37 -18.70
N LEU A 19 -8.99 -12.08 -18.83
CA LEU A 19 -8.62 -13.12 -17.89
C LEU A 19 -8.53 -12.35 -16.57
N GLU A 20 -9.41 -12.64 -15.65
CA GLU A 20 -9.32 -12.11 -14.29
C GLU A 20 -8.03 -12.64 -13.68
N THR A 21 -6.95 -11.91 -13.93
CA THR A 21 -5.64 -12.27 -13.38
C THR A 21 -5.57 -11.78 -11.96
N SER A 22 -5.32 -12.66 -11.01
CA SER A 22 -5.05 -12.27 -9.64
C SER A 22 -3.57 -11.94 -9.45
N ARG A 23 -3.28 -10.87 -8.70
CA ARG A 23 -1.92 -10.47 -8.33
C ARG A 23 -1.67 -10.83 -6.87
N ILE A 24 -0.46 -11.30 -6.60
CA ILE A 24 -0.01 -11.61 -5.24
C ILE A 24 1.31 -10.88 -4.99
N VAL A 25 1.34 -10.05 -3.94
CA VAL A 25 2.59 -9.53 -3.39
C VAL A 25 3.25 -10.65 -2.62
N MET A 26 4.51 -10.92 -2.92
CA MET A 26 5.29 -12.01 -2.34
C MET A 26 6.58 -11.51 -1.75
N VAL A 27 6.82 -11.83 -0.51
CA VAL A 27 8.08 -11.65 0.21
C VAL A 27 8.69 -13.04 0.38
N ARG A 28 9.88 -13.25 -0.16
CA ARG A 28 10.54 -14.57 -0.20
C ARG A 28 11.88 -14.51 0.49
N LYS A 29 12.02 -15.18 1.63
CA LYS A 29 13.25 -15.32 2.42
C LYS A 29 13.99 -13.99 2.65
N VAL A 30 13.23 -12.91 2.90
CA VAL A 30 13.82 -11.60 3.12
C VAL A 30 14.53 -11.58 4.46
N THR A 31 15.81 -11.30 4.41
CA THR A 31 16.67 -11.10 5.57
C THR A 31 17.20 -9.67 5.55
N TYR A 32 17.26 -9.04 6.70
CA TYR A 32 17.79 -7.68 6.82
C TYR A 32 18.71 -7.55 8.03
N ARG A 33 19.91 -7.05 7.76
CA ARG A 33 20.90 -6.66 8.75
C ARG A 33 21.17 -5.18 8.59
N PRO A 34 20.84 -4.36 9.60
CA PRO A 34 21.14 -2.93 9.55
C PRO A 34 22.64 -2.68 9.36
N PRO A 35 23.04 -1.65 8.58
CA PRO A 35 24.43 -1.28 8.41
C PRO A 35 25.13 -1.06 9.78
N GLY A 36 26.35 -1.58 9.90
CA GLY A 36 27.14 -1.46 11.13
C GLY A 36 26.74 -2.39 12.29
N THR A 37 25.82 -3.33 12.06
CA THR A 37 25.42 -4.35 13.05
C THR A 37 25.92 -5.74 12.66
N GLU A 38 26.15 -6.61 13.67
CA GLU A 38 26.55 -8.00 13.44
C GLU A 38 25.36 -8.95 13.30
N HIS A 39 24.18 -8.55 13.78
CA HIS A 39 23.00 -9.41 13.85
C HIS A 39 21.92 -8.98 12.87
N ASN A 40 21.22 -9.98 12.34
CA ASN A 40 20.04 -9.72 11.52
C ASN A 40 18.89 -9.22 12.40
N LEU A 41 18.22 -8.17 11.93
CA LEU A 41 16.98 -7.67 12.53
C LEU A 41 15.78 -8.44 12.00
N LEU A 42 15.83 -8.89 10.74
CA LEU A 42 14.81 -9.74 10.13
C LEU A 42 15.47 -10.99 9.56
N ASN A 43 14.85 -12.15 9.76
CA ASN A 43 15.39 -13.45 9.39
C ASN A 43 14.39 -14.22 8.53
N GLU A 44 14.76 -14.46 7.26
CA GLU A 44 14.02 -15.28 6.28
C GLU A 44 12.50 -15.03 6.26
N ILE A 45 12.10 -13.77 6.25
CA ILE A 45 10.68 -13.39 6.21
C ILE A 45 10.03 -13.92 4.96
N ASN A 46 8.91 -14.62 5.14
CA ASN A 46 8.03 -15.08 4.07
C ASN A 46 6.62 -14.56 4.32
N LEU A 47 6.03 -13.92 3.31
CA LEU A 47 4.67 -13.38 3.35
C LEU A 47 4.11 -13.39 1.94
N SER A 48 2.83 -13.70 1.82
CA SER A 48 2.11 -13.53 0.55
C SER A 48 0.76 -12.88 0.80
N LEU A 49 0.43 -11.85 0.03
CA LEU A 49 -0.80 -11.09 0.16
C LEU A 49 -1.45 -10.93 -1.21
N ARG A 50 -2.69 -11.45 -1.34
CA ARG A 50 -3.46 -11.34 -2.57
C ARG A 50 -3.89 -9.89 -2.80
N GLU A 51 -4.03 -9.47 -4.06
CA GLU A 51 -4.62 -8.18 -4.38
C GLU A 51 -6.03 -8.01 -3.77
N LYS A 52 -6.36 -6.75 -3.45
CA LYS A 52 -7.65 -6.38 -2.82
C LYS A 52 -7.92 -7.16 -1.52
N SER A 53 -6.86 -7.44 -0.76
CA SER A 53 -6.96 -8.08 0.54
C SER A 53 -6.28 -7.24 1.63
N PHE A 54 -6.62 -7.54 2.87
CA PHE A 54 -6.13 -6.85 4.06
C PHE A 54 -5.27 -7.79 4.89
N GLY A 55 -3.97 -7.51 4.94
CA GLY A 55 -3.01 -8.21 5.79
C GLY A 55 -2.75 -7.44 7.08
N LEU A 56 -2.56 -8.15 8.18
CA LEU A 56 -2.18 -7.56 9.46
C LEU A 56 -0.95 -8.23 10.05
N ILE A 57 0.08 -7.43 10.34
CA ILE A 57 1.26 -7.87 11.10
C ILE A 57 1.17 -7.31 12.51
N PHE A 58 1.24 -8.19 13.49
CA PHE A 58 1.21 -7.84 14.90
C PHE A 58 2.41 -8.44 15.65
N GLY A 59 2.67 -7.99 16.87
CA GLY A 59 3.79 -8.46 17.67
C GLY A 59 4.33 -7.37 18.59
N ARG A 60 5.28 -7.73 19.44
CA ARG A 60 5.86 -6.83 20.46
C ARG A 60 6.59 -5.65 19.81
N SER A 61 6.69 -4.53 20.54
CA SER A 61 7.55 -3.42 20.14
C SER A 61 9.00 -3.89 20.00
N GLY A 62 9.71 -3.35 19.00
CA GLY A 62 11.10 -3.75 18.72
C GLY A 62 11.27 -5.08 17.97
N SER A 63 10.20 -5.79 17.58
CA SER A 63 10.31 -7.05 16.84
C SER A 63 10.67 -6.90 15.35
N GLY A 64 10.74 -5.68 14.81
CA GLY A 64 11.12 -5.42 13.41
C GLY A 64 9.95 -5.12 12.47
N LYS A 65 8.72 -4.90 12.95
CA LYS A 65 7.53 -4.64 12.13
C LYS A 65 7.67 -3.42 11.21
N THR A 66 8.01 -2.27 11.78
CA THR A 66 8.24 -1.03 11.02
C THR A 66 9.40 -1.17 10.04
N THR A 67 10.46 -1.89 10.41
CA THR A 67 11.57 -2.19 9.50
C THR A 67 11.11 -3.03 8.31
N LEU A 68 10.24 -4.01 8.53
CA LEU A 68 9.67 -4.78 7.42
C LEU A 68 8.85 -3.88 6.48
N LEU A 69 8.03 -2.96 7.02
CA LEU A 69 7.31 -1.98 6.18
C LEU A 69 8.28 -1.11 5.37
N GLN A 70 9.38 -0.64 5.98
CA GLN A 70 10.39 0.16 5.28
C GLN A 70 11.05 -0.59 4.12
N LEU A 71 11.35 -1.88 4.31
CA LEU A 71 11.87 -2.73 3.22
C LEU A 71 10.83 -2.92 2.10
N LEU A 72 9.57 -3.17 2.45
CA LEU A 72 8.48 -3.30 1.48
C LEU A 72 8.23 -2.00 0.70
N ALA A 73 8.42 -0.85 1.36
CA ALA A 73 8.33 0.48 0.72
C ALA A 73 9.55 0.85 -0.13
N GLY A 74 10.61 0.02 -0.12
CA GLY A 74 11.85 0.32 -0.82
C GLY A 74 12.66 1.46 -0.20
N LEU A 75 12.42 1.80 1.08
CA LEU A 75 13.19 2.79 1.83
C LEU A 75 14.52 2.24 2.35
N SER A 76 14.65 0.92 2.35
CA SER A 76 15.88 0.19 2.64
C SER A 76 15.93 -1.06 1.78
N GLU A 77 17.12 -1.55 1.47
CA GLU A 77 17.29 -2.76 0.68
C GLU A 77 17.48 -3.98 1.58
N PRO A 78 16.85 -5.12 1.29
CA PRO A 78 17.07 -6.35 2.02
C PRO A 78 18.51 -6.86 1.81
N THR A 79 19.10 -7.45 2.83
CA THR A 79 20.44 -8.09 2.74
C THR A 79 20.38 -9.32 1.83
N SER A 80 19.25 -10.04 1.83
CA SER A 80 18.97 -11.17 0.94
C SER A 80 17.48 -11.39 0.80
N GLY A 81 17.10 -12.23 -0.16
CA GLY A 81 15.70 -12.51 -0.49
C GLY A 81 15.15 -11.58 -1.56
N SER A 82 13.84 -11.61 -1.79
CA SER A 82 13.20 -10.80 -2.83
C SER A 82 11.79 -10.39 -2.44
N ILE A 83 11.37 -9.22 -2.95
CA ILE A 83 10.01 -8.67 -2.81
C ILE A 83 9.49 -8.47 -4.22
N CYS A 84 8.41 -9.15 -4.60
CA CYS A 84 7.92 -9.17 -5.96
C CYS A 84 6.39 -9.28 -6.03
N ILE A 85 5.84 -8.99 -7.21
CA ILE A 85 4.45 -9.26 -7.56
C ILE A 85 4.44 -10.39 -8.58
N GLN A 86 3.61 -11.39 -8.34
CA GLN A 86 3.34 -12.49 -9.28
C GLN A 86 1.89 -12.43 -9.72
N LYS A 87 1.67 -12.57 -11.04
CA LYS A 87 0.35 -12.71 -11.64
C LYS A 87 0.00 -14.18 -11.76
N TYR A 88 -1.28 -14.50 -11.56
CA TYR A 88 -1.82 -15.85 -11.68
C TYR A 88 -3.06 -15.84 -12.58
N ASP A 89 -3.29 -16.93 -13.31
CA ASP A 89 -4.51 -17.18 -14.05
C ASP A 89 -5.64 -17.69 -13.12
N ASP A 90 -6.85 -17.85 -13.67
CA ASP A 90 -8.02 -18.35 -12.94
C ASP A 90 -7.83 -19.78 -12.40
N SER A 91 -6.90 -20.54 -12.97
CA SER A 91 -6.55 -21.89 -12.53
C SER A 91 -5.49 -21.89 -11.42
N GLY A 92 -4.97 -20.70 -11.04
CA GLY A 92 -3.94 -20.54 -10.02
C GLY A 92 -2.52 -20.81 -10.51
N ASN A 93 -2.28 -20.85 -11.84
CA ASN A 93 -0.95 -20.98 -12.39
C ASN A 93 -0.28 -19.61 -12.54
N PRO A 94 1.03 -19.49 -12.29
CA PRO A 94 1.73 -18.22 -12.47
C PRO A 94 1.80 -17.82 -13.94
N ILE A 95 1.46 -16.57 -14.24
CA ILE A 95 1.57 -15.98 -15.59
C ILE A 95 2.84 -15.16 -15.66
N GLY A 96 3.75 -15.55 -16.55
CA GLY A 96 5.00 -14.84 -16.78
C GLY A 96 5.96 -14.86 -15.59
N LEU A 97 6.97 -13.99 -15.66
CA LEU A 97 7.94 -13.83 -14.58
C LEU A 97 7.39 -12.90 -13.49
N SER A 98 7.81 -13.15 -12.25
CA SER A 98 7.51 -12.23 -11.16
C SER A 98 8.21 -10.88 -11.40
N GLU A 99 7.48 -9.79 -11.17
CA GLU A 99 7.99 -8.42 -11.29
C GLU A 99 8.48 -7.94 -9.91
N MET A 100 9.65 -7.30 -9.84
CA MET A 100 10.11 -6.67 -8.60
C MET A 100 9.11 -5.59 -8.16
N LEU A 101 8.79 -5.58 -6.88
CA LEU A 101 7.98 -4.51 -6.28
C LEU A 101 8.87 -3.28 -6.08
N THR A 102 8.68 -2.25 -6.89
CA THR A 102 9.44 -0.99 -6.79
C THR A 102 8.75 -0.01 -5.83
N SER A 103 9.52 0.92 -5.24
CA SER A 103 8.98 1.95 -4.33
C SER A 103 7.86 2.80 -4.95
N GLN A 104 7.89 3.04 -6.26
CA GLN A 104 6.86 3.79 -6.99
C GLN A 104 5.49 3.09 -7.01
N ARG A 105 5.46 1.78 -6.74
CA ARG A 105 4.25 0.94 -6.71
C ARG A 105 3.73 0.72 -5.29
N VAL A 106 4.38 1.33 -4.29
CA VAL A 106 4.03 1.16 -2.86
C VAL A 106 3.75 2.51 -2.25
N GLY A 107 2.58 2.63 -1.62
CA GLY A 107 2.27 3.76 -0.74
C GLY A 107 2.56 3.39 0.71
N ILE A 108 3.09 4.31 1.50
CA ILE A 108 3.32 4.11 2.93
C ILE A 108 2.80 5.29 3.76
N VAL A 109 2.05 4.99 4.81
CA VAL A 109 1.60 5.96 5.83
C VAL A 109 2.16 5.54 7.17
N PHE A 110 2.99 6.40 7.75
CA PHE A 110 3.60 6.19 9.06
C PHE A 110 2.63 6.50 10.21
N GLN A 111 3.00 6.09 11.42
CA GLN A 111 2.20 6.22 12.64
C GLN A 111 1.72 7.65 12.94
N PHE A 112 2.57 8.66 12.68
CA PHE A 112 2.26 10.09 12.86
C PHE A 112 2.55 10.83 11.57
N PRO A 113 1.69 10.72 10.54
CA PRO A 113 1.98 11.25 9.21
C PRO A 113 2.10 12.77 9.17
N GLU A 114 1.47 13.48 10.10
CA GLU A 114 1.55 14.93 10.24
C GLU A 114 2.97 15.47 10.48
N ARG A 115 3.88 14.61 10.94
CA ARG A 115 5.29 14.96 11.12
C ARG A 115 6.06 15.08 9.79
N TYR A 116 5.45 14.60 8.72
CA TYR A 116 6.03 14.59 7.38
C TYR A 116 5.35 15.58 6.43
N PHE A 117 4.34 16.33 6.89
CA PHE A 117 3.73 17.40 6.10
C PHE A 117 4.68 18.59 6.05
N LEU A 118 5.04 19.00 4.83
CA LEU A 118 6.06 20.01 4.55
C LEU A 118 5.50 21.28 3.92
N ALA A 119 4.30 21.22 3.34
CA ALA A 119 3.70 22.33 2.62
C ALA A 119 2.78 23.17 3.51
N ASP A 120 2.56 24.41 3.09
CA ASP A 120 1.69 25.38 3.79
C ASP A 120 0.20 25.14 3.49
N THR A 121 -0.12 24.43 2.39
CA THR A 121 -1.49 24.15 1.98
C THR A 121 -1.70 22.67 1.66
N VAL A 122 -2.94 22.21 1.83
CA VAL A 122 -3.35 20.84 1.43
C VAL A 122 -3.04 20.57 -0.03
N LEU A 123 -3.29 21.54 -0.92
CA LEU A 123 -2.99 21.41 -2.36
C LEU A 123 -1.50 21.19 -2.60
N GLU A 124 -0.66 22.00 -2.00
CA GLU A 124 0.80 21.87 -2.14
C GLU A 124 1.31 20.55 -1.57
N GLU A 125 0.76 20.12 -0.44
CA GLU A 125 1.13 18.85 0.19
C GLU A 125 0.79 17.65 -0.71
N VAL A 126 -0.42 17.56 -1.28
CA VAL A 126 -0.83 16.45 -2.15
C VAL A 126 -0.16 16.48 -3.52
N THR A 127 0.29 17.65 -3.97
CA THR A 127 1.01 17.82 -5.24
C THR A 127 2.52 17.88 -5.06
N PHE A 128 3.00 17.64 -3.83
CA PHE A 128 4.43 17.64 -3.54
C PHE A 128 5.16 16.59 -4.40
N GLY A 129 6.27 17.02 -5.01
CA GLY A 129 7.05 16.16 -5.90
C GLY A 129 6.47 15.98 -7.32
N TRP A 130 5.34 16.59 -7.64
CA TRP A 130 4.81 16.57 -9.01
C TRP A 130 5.70 17.38 -9.96
N PRO A 131 5.86 16.94 -11.23
CA PRO A 131 6.65 17.66 -12.19
C PRO A 131 6.06 19.05 -12.47
N ARG A 132 6.79 20.10 -12.06
CA ARG A 132 6.36 21.49 -12.22
C ARG A 132 6.58 22.03 -13.63
N GLN A 133 7.58 21.49 -14.36
CA GLN A 133 7.98 21.94 -15.70
C GLN A 133 7.97 20.78 -16.70
N LYS A 134 7.54 21.06 -17.95
CA LYS A 134 7.60 20.14 -19.12
C LYS A 134 6.92 18.76 -18.97
N ALA A 135 6.10 18.52 -17.95
CA ALA A 135 5.29 17.30 -17.98
C ALA A 135 4.25 17.42 -19.08
N ASP A 136 4.03 16.33 -19.80
CA ASP A 136 2.97 16.20 -20.78
C ASP A 136 1.62 16.62 -20.16
N LEU A 137 0.83 17.38 -20.88
CA LEU A 137 -0.49 17.84 -20.43
C LEU A 137 -1.35 16.65 -20.01
N LEU A 138 -1.30 15.55 -20.77
CA LEU A 138 -2.01 14.31 -20.47
C LEU A 138 -1.61 13.72 -19.11
N PHE A 139 -0.34 13.79 -18.76
CA PHE A 139 0.15 13.31 -17.45
C PHE A 139 -0.38 14.18 -16.31
N LYS A 140 -0.41 15.51 -16.47
CA LYS A 140 -0.98 16.43 -15.47
C LYS A 140 -2.48 16.24 -15.30
N GLU A 141 -3.21 16.04 -16.39
CA GLU A 141 -4.65 15.72 -16.34
C GLU A 141 -4.93 14.40 -15.62
N GLN A 142 -4.12 13.37 -15.87
CA GLN A 142 -4.24 12.10 -15.17
C GLN A 142 -3.98 12.24 -13.67
N LEU A 143 -2.94 12.99 -13.27
CA LEU A 143 -2.65 13.26 -11.86
C LEU A 143 -3.78 14.05 -11.18
N ALA A 144 -4.33 15.08 -11.84
CA ALA A 144 -5.45 15.85 -11.32
C ALA A 144 -6.71 14.96 -11.13
N LYS A 145 -6.97 14.06 -12.06
CA LYS A 145 -8.04 13.07 -11.95
C LYS A 145 -7.81 12.09 -10.79
N ASN A 146 -6.58 11.59 -10.64
CA ASN A 146 -6.21 10.71 -9.54
C ASN A 146 -6.35 11.42 -8.20
N LEU A 147 -5.94 12.70 -8.11
CA LEU A 147 -6.12 13.54 -6.92
C LEU A 147 -7.59 13.66 -6.54
N GLN A 148 -8.44 14.02 -7.50
CA GLN A 148 -9.89 14.13 -7.23
C GLN A 148 -10.47 12.81 -6.74
N ASN A 149 -10.07 11.70 -7.34
CA ASN A 149 -10.50 10.36 -6.93
C ASN A 149 -9.98 10.03 -5.51
N ALA A 150 -8.71 10.31 -5.21
CA ALA A 150 -8.12 10.05 -3.91
C ALA A 150 -8.83 10.87 -2.80
N LEU A 151 -9.06 12.17 -3.03
CA LEU A 151 -9.79 13.03 -2.07
C LEU A 151 -11.23 12.53 -1.83
N ASN A 152 -11.91 12.11 -2.90
CA ASN A 152 -13.25 11.51 -2.78
C ASN A 152 -13.22 10.22 -1.96
N LEU A 153 -12.29 9.32 -2.26
CA LEU A 153 -12.16 8.01 -1.58
C LEU A 153 -11.91 8.17 -0.08
N VAL A 154 -11.11 9.15 0.32
CA VAL A 154 -10.81 9.37 1.74
C VAL A 154 -11.81 10.32 2.43
N GLY A 155 -12.81 10.86 1.70
CA GLY A 155 -13.81 11.77 2.25
C GLY A 155 -13.27 13.14 2.63
N LEU A 156 -12.34 13.68 1.84
CA LEU A 156 -11.76 15.02 2.01
C LEU A 156 -12.38 16.08 1.07
N THR A 157 -13.58 15.84 0.56
CA THR A 157 -14.24 16.75 -0.38
C THR A 157 -14.73 18.07 0.22
N THR A 158 -14.82 18.15 1.54
CA THR A 158 -15.32 19.33 2.27
C THR A 158 -14.21 20.23 2.80
N ILE A 159 -12.95 19.84 2.66
CA ILE A 159 -11.79 20.60 3.12
C ILE A 159 -11.36 21.57 2.02
N SER A 160 -11.02 22.79 2.39
CA SER A 160 -10.38 23.73 1.46
C SER A 160 -8.98 23.22 1.11
N LEU A 161 -8.65 23.25 -0.18
CA LEU A 161 -7.30 22.91 -0.63
C LEU A 161 -6.25 23.96 -0.22
N ASP A 162 -6.69 25.16 0.15
CA ASP A 162 -5.85 26.25 0.65
C ASP A 162 -5.67 26.21 2.18
N GLU A 163 -6.27 25.23 2.88
CA GLU A 163 -6.14 25.07 4.33
C GLU A 163 -4.77 24.52 4.70
N ASP A 164 -4.23 24.98 5.85
CA ASP A 164 -2.99 24.44 6.41
C ASP A 164 -3.17 22.98 6.86
N PRO A 165 -2.40 22.02 6.32
CA PRO A 165 -2.45 20.63 6.73
C PRO A 165 -2.27 20.42 8.25
N GLN A 166 -1.51 21.30 8.91
CA GLN A 166 -1.27 21.20 10.35
C GLN A 166 -2.47 21.64 11.19
N SER A 167 -3.39 22.44 10.64
CA SER A 167 -4.63 22.85 11.31
C SER A 167 -5.68 21.74 11.40
N LEU A 168 -5.57 20.71 10.54
CA LEU A 168 -6.53 19.62 10.45
C LEU A 168 -6.60 18.78 11.73
N SER A 169 -7.77 18.22 12.04
CA SER A 169 -7.90 17.23 13.11
C SER A 169 -7.09 15.96 12.81
N GLY A 170 -6.73 15.18 13.83
CA GLY A 170 -5.95 13.96 13.66
C GLY A 170 -6.56 12.97 12.66
N GLY A 171 -7.89 12.82 12.64
CA GLY A 171 -8.60 12.00 11.66
C GLY A 171 -8.46 12.53 10.23
N PHE A 172 -8.56 13.84 10.04
CA PHE A 172 -8.35 14.46 8.73
C PHE A 172 -6.89 14.40 8.27
N LYS A 173 -5.93 14.60 9.17
CA LYS A 173 -4.50 14.38 8.87
C LYS A 173 -4.22 12.97 8.38
N ARG A 174 -4.84 11.96 9.00
CA ARG A 174 -4.71 10.57 8.58
C ARG A 174 -5.30 10.34 7.17
N ARG A 175 -6.47 10.92 6.90
CA ARG A 175 -7.11 10.86 5.58
C ARG A 175 -6.27 11.57 4.51
N LEU A 176 -5.68 12.72 4.83
CA LEU A 176 -4.79 13.46 3.93
C LEU A 176 -3.55 12.62 3.58
N ALA A 177 -2.90 12.02 4.57
CA ALA A 177 -1.76 11.13 4.33
C ALA A 177 -2.13 9.94 3.42
N LEU A 178 -3.32 9.36 3.61
CA LEU A 178 -3.82 8.31 2.72
C LEU A 178 -4.07 8.83 1.30
N ALA A 179 -4.67 10.02 1.14
CA ALA A 179 -4.90 10.63 -0.17
C ALA A 179 -3.59 10.82 -0.93
N ILE A 180 -2.56 11.37 -0.28
CA ILE A 180 -1.22 11.57 -0.87
C ILE A 180 -0.69 10.28 -1.48
N GLN A 181 -0.82 9.15 -0.77
CA GLN A 181 -0.35 7.85 -1.27
C GLN A 181 -1.24 7.32 -2.40
N LEU A 182 -2.56 7.49 -2.30
CA LEU A 182 -3.53 6.97 -3.27
C LEU A 182 -3.48 7.67 -4.63
N VAL A 183 -3.02 8.93 -4.71
CA VAL A 183 -2.81 9.66 -5.98
C VAL A 183 -1.88 8.89 -6.92
N GLN A 184 -0.88 8.19 -6.38
CA GLN A 184 0.08 7.39 -7.14
C GLN A 184 -0.48 6.02 -7.57
N THR A 185 -1.73 5.69 -7.20
CA THR A 185 -2.37 4.40 -7.52
C THR A 185 -1.49 3.19 -7.17
N PRO A 186 -1.07 3.04 -5.91
CA PRO A 186 -0.13 1.99 -5.52
C PRO A 186 -0.74 0.59 -5.64
N ASP A 187 0.08 -0.42 -5.96
CA ASP A 187 -0.31 -1.84 -5.92
C ASP A 187 -0.39 -2.36 -4.48
N LEU A 188 0.36 -1.75 -3.55
CA LEU A 188 0.39 -2.10 -2.13
C LEU A 188 0.37 -0.83 -1.27
N LEU A 189 -0.57 -0.74 -0.36
CA LEU A 189 -0.66 0.32 0.64
C LEU A 189 -0.20 -0.22 2.01
N LEU A 190 0.83 0.39 2.56
CA LEU A 190 1.42 0.04 3.86
C LEU A 190 0.99 1.05 4.91
N LEU A 191 0.51 0.58 6.05
CA LEU A 191 0.07 1.44 7.15
C LEU A 191 0.76 1.02 8.46
N ASP A 192 1.49 1.94 9.05
CA ASP A 192 2.12 1.73 10.36
C ASP A 192 1.25 2.37 11.45
N GLU A 193 0.64 1.53 12.31
CA GLU A 193 -0.23 1.93 13.42
C GLU A 193 -1.30 2.98 13.04
N PRO A 194 -2.19 2.69 12.06
CA PRO A 194 -3.09 3.69 11.48
C PRO A 194 -4.10 4.29 12.46
N LEU A 195 -4.35 3.66 13.60
CA LEU A 195 -5.30 4.12 14.62
C LEU A 195 -4.62 4.81 15.81
N ALA A 196 -3.28 4.85 15.85
CA ALA A 196 -2.55 5.42 16.98
C ALA A 196 -2.82 6.92 17.13
N GLY A 197 -3.03 7.35 18.38
CA GLY A 197 -3.24 8.76 18.72
C GLY A 197 -4.63 9.34 18.34
N LEU A 198 -5.53 8.53 17.80
CA LEU A 198 -6.89 8.93 17.45
C LEU A 198 -7.87 8.66 18.61
N ASP A 199 -8.86 9.54 18.77
CA ASP A 199 -10.01 9.27 19.63
C ASP A 199 -10.91 8.17 19.06
N TRP A 200 -11.85 7.68 19.85
CA TRP A 200 -12.71 6.54 19.49
C TRP A 200 -13.54 6.78 18.21
N LYS A 201 -14.00 8.02 17.99
CA LYS A 201 -14.80 8.39 16.81
C LYS A 201 -13.92 8.41 15.56
N ALA A 202 -12.77 9.08 15.60
CA ALA A 202 -11.81 9.11 14.50
C ALA A 202 -11.27 7.71 14.17
N ARG A 203 -11.06 6.83 15.17
CA ARG A 203 -10.70 5.42 14.96
C ARG A 203 -11.76 4.68 14.15
N ALA A 204 -13.04 4.78 14.57
CA ALA A 204 -14.15 4.16 13.85
C ALA A 204 -14.25 4.66 12.40
N ASP A 205 -14.08 5.96 12.18
CA ASP A 205 -14.08 6.57 10.85
C ASP A 205 -12.94 6.05 9.97
N VAL A 206 -11.72 5.90 10.52
CA VAL A 206 -10.57 5.34 9.78
C VAL A 206 -10.79 3.86 9.49
N VAL A 207 -11.32 3.07 10.41
CA VAL A 207 -11.65 1.65 10.16
C VAL A 207 -12.66 1.51 9.03
N ASN A 208 -13.72 2.32 9.01
CA ASN A 208 -14.70 2.33 7.92
C ASN A 208 -14.06 2.72 6.58
N LEU A 209 -13.20 3.74 6.57
CA LEU A 209 -12.43 4.12 5.39
C LEU A 209 -11.55 2.97 4.89
N LEU A 210 -10.81 2.28 5.76
CA LEU A 210 -9.99 1.14 5.39
C LEU A 210 -10.82 -0.03 4.83
N LYS A 211 -12.03 -0.24 5.35
CA LYS A 211 -12.99 -1.22 4.81
C LYS A 211 -13.38 -0.91 3.36
N ASP A 212 -13.58 0.35 3.04
CA ASP A 212 -13.91 0.77 1.67
C ASP A 212 -12.68 0.70 0.75
N LEU A 213 -11.53 1.15 1.22
CA LEU A 213 -10.26 1.07 0.47
C LEU A 213 -9.87 -0.37 0.13
N LYS A 214 -10.10 -1.34 1.04
CA LYS A 214 -9.83 -2.77 0.82
C LYS A 214 -10.51 -3.32 -0.42
N LYS A 215 -11.68 -2.80 -0.82
CA LYS A 215 -12.41 -3.25 -2.02
C LYS A 215 -11.62 -3.03 -3.32
N HIS A 216 -10.69 -2.08 -3.31
CA HIS A 216 -9.96 -1.63 -4.49
C HIS A 216 -8.44 -1.72 -4.35
N HIS A 217 -7.92 -1.80 -3.12
CA HIS A 217 -6.49 -1.76 -2.82
C HIS A 217 -6.05 -2.96 -1.99
N THR A 218 -4.81 -3.38 -2.20
CA THR A 218 -4.11 -4.33 -1.32
C THR A 218 -3.51 -3.55 -0.16
N ILE A 219 -3.86 -3.91 1.07
CA ILE A 219 -3.48 -3.17 2.26
C ILE A 219 -2.73 -4.10 3.21
N LEU A 220 -1.57 -3.68 3.68
CA LEU A 220 -0.83 -4.35 4.74
C LEU A 220 -0.63 -3.39 5.91
N VAL A 221 -1.14 -3.77 7.06
CA VAL A 221 -1.11 -2.96 8.28
C VAL A 221 -0.18 -3.58 9.29
N VAL A 222 0.58 -2.76 9.97
CA VAL A 222 1.23 -3.11 11.24
C VAL A 222 0.44 -2.45 12.35
N SER A 223 -0.06 -3.22 13.31
CA SER A 223 -0.78 -2.65 14.45
C SER A 223 -0.81 -3.58 15.68
N HIS A 224 -1.08 -2.96 16.82
CA HIS A 224 -1.45 -3.62 18.06
C HIS A 224 -2.95 -3.46 18.40
N ASP A 225 -3.69 -2.66 17.63
CA ASP A 225 -5.15 -2.43 17.76
C ASP A 225 -5.93 -3.57 17.07
N LEU A 226 -5.78 -4.80 17.57
CA LEU A 226 -6.25 -5.99 16.87
C LEU A 226 -7.77 -6.06 16.77
N ARG A 227 -8.50 -5.64 17.82
CA ARG A 227 -9.96 -5.78 17.89
C ARG A 227 -10.69 -4.94 16.86
N GLU A 228 -10.27 -3.67 16.69
CA GLU A 228 -10.88 -2.75 15.73
C GLU A 228 -10.62 -3.17 14.29
N LEU A 229 -9.44 -3.72 14.01
CA LEU A 229 -9.03 -4.13 12.67
C LEU A 229 -9.48 -5.55 12.29
N TYR A 230 -9.78 -6.40 13.28
CA TYR A 230 -10.17 -7.80 13.08
C TYR A 230 -11.20 -8.04 11.95
N PRO A 231 -12.31 -7.25 11.85
CA PRO A 231 -13.30 -7.47 10.80
C PRO A 231 -12.80 -7.23 9.38
N LEU A 232 -11.63 -6.59 9.23
CA LEU A 232 -11.04 -6.28 7.92
C LEU A 232 -10.04 -7.34 7.46
N VAL A 233 -9.47 -8.12 8.40
CA VAL A 233 -8.29 -8.95 8.18
C VAL A 233 -8.63 -10.23 7.42
N ASP A 234 -7.95 -10.45 6.29
CA ASP A 234 -8.00 -11.70 5.53
C ASP A 234 -6.87 -12.65 5.91
N ARG A 235 -5.68 -12.08 6.23
CA ARG A 235 -4.51 -12.84 6.68
C ARG A 235 -3.75 -12.07 7.75
N SER A 236 -3.21 -12.78 8.72
CA SER A 236 -2.43 -12.18 9.80
C SER A 236 -1.15 -12.94 10.11
N TRP A 237 -0.16 -12.18 10.56
CA TRP A 237 1.15 -12.70 10.91
C TRP A 237 1.62 -12.10 12.22
N ARG A 238 2.21 -12.96 13.05
CA ARG A 238 2.92 -12.52 14.24
C ARG A 238 4.40 -12.33 13.94
N MET A 239 4.90 -11.11 14.17
CA MET A 239 6.33 -10.84 14.18
C MET A 239 6.89 -11.21 15.56
N GLN A 240 7.81 -12.17 15.57
CA GLN A 240 8.45 -12.67 16.79
C GLN A 240 9.71 -11.85 17.13
N MET A 241 10.09 -11.84 18.40
CA MET A 241 11.39 -11.34 18.79
C MET A 241 12.48 -12.18 18.12
N GLY A 242 13.51 -11.52 17.56
CA GLY A 242 14.50 -12.18 16.71
C GLY A 242 14.18 -12.11 15.22
N GLY A 243 13.10 -11.38 14.85
CA GLY A 243 12.85 -10.97 13.45
C GLY A 243 12.34 -12.07 12.54
N SER A 244 11.66 -13.10 13.05
CA SER A 244 10.94 -14.09 12.25
C SER A 244 9.45 -13.76 12.18
N LEU A 245 8.81 -14.12 11.06
CA LEU A 245 7.39 -13.89 10.81
C LEU A 245 6.67 -15.24 10.72
N LYS A 246 5.61 -15.40 11.51
CA LYS A 246 4.77 -16.60 11.49
C LYS A 246 3.34 -16.22 11.16
N GLU A 247 2.74 -16.89 10.18
CA GLU A 247 1.31 -16.76 9.94
C GLU A 247 0.52 -17.35 11.12
N GLU A 248 -0.36 -16.56 11.68
CA GLU A 248 -1.10 -16.91 12.90
C GLU A 248 -2.43 -16.17 12.91
N SER A 249 -3.50 -16.86 13.32
CA SER A 249 -4.81 -16.22 13.53
C SER A 249 -4.72 -15.18 14.65
N LEU A 250 -5.50 -14.10 14.51
CA LEU A 250 -5.52 -13.04 15.53
C LEU A 250 -6.02 -13.60 16.87
N PRO A 251 -5.34 -13.25 17.96
CA PRO A 251 -5.78 -13.56 19.32
C PRO A 251 -6.90 -12.58 19.76
N VAL A 252 -8.13 -12.83 19.32
CA VAL A 252 -9.31 -11.99 19.61
C VAL A 252 -10.33 -12.81 20.39
#